data_ee52ab116a2472c4a393a3c1dcc59628
#
_entry.id   ee52ab116a2472c4a393a3c1dcc59628
#
_cell.length_a   1.000
_cell.length_b   1.000
_cell.length_c   1.000
_cell.angle_alpha   90.00
_cell.angle_beta   90.00
_cell.angle_gamma   90.00
#
_symmetry.space_group_name_H-M   'P 1'
#
loop_
_entity.id
_entity.type
_entity.pdbx_description
1 polymer ?
#
loop_
_entity_poly.entity_id
_entity_poly.type
_entity_poly.pdbx_seq_one_letter_code
_entity_poly.pdbx_strand_id
1 'polypeptide(L)'
;MFGWLSTSQTHAFVTALAEELLESLPKSGGRRVRPDKADRAVARAIQRVHARAREFSKANRVGYFQRSRIGNRFLWSLRDAGLDRRVAEDLTVGLLQEMARH
;
A
#
# COMPACT_ATOMS: atom_id res chain seq x y z
N MET A 1 -21.21 -15.67 0.97
CA MET A 1 -21.04 -15.30 0.69
C MET A 1 -20.38 -14.78 0.35
N PHE A 2 -20.07 -14.69 0.07
CA PHE A 2 -19.63 -14.38 -0.44
C PHE A 2 -18.98 -13.46 -0.74
N GLY A 3 -18.18 -13.11 -1.06
CA GLY A 3 -17.48 -12.07 -1.56
C GLY A 3 -17.47 -10.86 -0.71
N TRP A 4 -18.00 -10.92 0.39
CA TRP A 4 -18.02 -9.84 1.25
C TRP A 4 -16.86 -9.82 2.13
N LEU A 5 -16.11 -8.76 2.10
CA LEU A 5 -15.03 -8.59 3.02
C LEU A 5 -15.55 -7.80 4.17
N SER A 6 -15.27 -8.20 5.37
CA SER A 6 -15.65 -7.40 6.51
C SER A 6 -14.74 -6.19 6.54
N THR A 7 -15.20 -5.13 7.15
CA THR A 7 -14.41 -3.92 7.30
C THR A 7 -13.13 -4.19 8.07
N SER A 8 -13.21 -5.00 9.11
CA SER A 8 -12.02 -5.26 9.89
C SER A 8 -10.99 -6.07 9.12
N GLN A 9 -11.40 -6.98 8.26
CA GLN A 9 -10.46 -7.72 7.44
C GLN A 9 -9.78 -6.79 6.45
N THR A 10 -10.53 -5.90 5.87
CA THR A 10 -9.98 -4.93 4.93
C THR A 10 -9.00 -4.01 5.63
N HIS A 11 -9.35 -3.52 6.80
CA HIS A 11 -8.47 -2.65 7.55
C HIS A 11 -7.17 -3.36 7.92
N ALA A 12 -7.28 -4.61 8.38
CA ALA A 12 -6.10 -5.36 8.77
C ALA A 12 -5.17 -5.55 7.58
N PHE A 13 -5.75 -5.87 6.44
CA PHE A 13 -4.96 -6.08 5.23
C PHE A 13 -4.24 -4.79 4.83
N VAL A 14 -4.96 -3.69 4.79
CA VAL A 14 -4.38 -2.42 4.35
C VAL A 14 -3.33 -1.94 5.34
N THR A 15 -3.59 -2.09 6.63
CA THR A 15 -2.63 -1.70 7.64
C THR A 15 -1.34 -2.49 7.49
N ALA A 16 -1.46 -3.79 7.24
CA ALA A 16 -0.29 -4.62 7.06
C ALA A 16 0.51 -4.20 5.84
N LEU A 17 -0.17 -3.86 4.74
CA LEU A 17 0.51 -3.40 3.54
C LEU A 17 1.25 -2.09 3.81
N ALA A 18 0.59 -1.18 4.49
CA ALA A 18 1.21 0.11 4.78
C ALA A 18 2.43 -0.07 5.67
N GLU A 19 2.31 -0.92 6.68
CA GLU A 19 3.42 -1.17 7.58
C GLU A 19 4.60 -1.81 6.87
N GLU A 20 4.31 -2.75 6.01
CA GLU A 20 5.37 -3.42 5.27
C GLU A 20 6.13 -2.41 4.40
N LEU A 21 5.41 -1.53 3.76
CA LEU A 21 6.02 -0.52 2.93
C LEU A 21 6.83 0.47 3.77
N LEU A 22 6.24 0.93 4.86
CA LEU A 22 6.90 1.91 5.71
C LEU A 22 8.20 1.38 6.32
N GLU A 23 8.23 0.11 6.65
CA GLU A 23 9.43 -0.48 7.20
C GLU A 23 10.57 -0.49 6.21
N SER A 24 10.26 -0.47 4.95
CA SER A 24 11.28 -0.49 3.91
C SER A 24 11.79 0.88 3.53
N LEU A 25 11.10 1.92 3.99
CA LEU A 25 11.52 3.27 3.66
C LEU A 25 12.60 3.75 4.61
N PRO A 26 13.44 4.64 4.16
CA PRO A 26 14.49 5.18 5.00
C PRO A 26 13.85 5.93 6.14
N LYS A 27 14.39 5.74 7.31
CA LYS A 27 13.82 6.32 8.39
C LYS A 27 14.26 7.63 8.42
N SER A 28 13.95 8.48 8.38
CA SER A 28 14.33 9.63 8.38
C SER A 28 14.86 10.44 8.73
N GLY A 29 14.54 11.03 9.03
CA GLY A 29 15.17 11.94 9.33
C GLY A 29 16.04 12.55 8.43
N GLY A 30 15.91 12.53 7.42
CA GLY A 30 16.69 13.20 6.56
C GLY A 30 18.03 12.70 6.34
N ARG A 31 18.32 11.57 6.69
CA ARG A 31 19.48 11.14 6.52
C ARG A 31 19.71 10.76 5.22
N ARG A 32 20.69 11.00 4.62
CA ARG A 32 20.99 10.70 3.37
C ARG A 32 21.33 9.35 3.27
N VAL A 33 20.65 8.51 2.77
CA VAL A 33 20.98 7.17 2.51
C VAL A 33 21.50 7.11 1.12
N ARG A 34 22.32 6.14 0.77
CA ARG A 34 22.80 6.02 -0.53
C ARG A 34 21.66 5.80 -1.40
N PRO A 35 21.37 6.61 -2.34
CA PRO A 35 20.17 6.55 -3.16
C PRO A 35 19.94 5.21 -3.82
N ASP A 36 20.95 4.61 -4.37
CA ASP A 36 20.75 3.37 -5.08
C ASP A 36 20.30 2.25 -4.18
N LYS A 37 20.82 2.16 -2.98
CA LYS A 37 20.40 1.12 -2.08
C LYS A 37 19.01 1.36 -1.60
N ALA A 38 18.68 2.57 -1.22
CA ALA A 38 17.37 2.91 -0.75
C ALA A 38 16.35 2.67 -1.85
N ASP A 39 16.67 3.05 -3.08
CA ASP A 39 15.75 2.89 -4.19
C ASP A 39 15.45 1.43 -4.46
N ARG A 40 16.44 0.57 -4.35
CA ARG A 40 16.21 -0.84 -4.59
C ARG A 40 15.34 -1.46 -3.51
N ALA A 41 15.59 -1.10 -2.27
CA ALA A 41 14.82 -1.62 -1.17
C ALA A 41 13.36 -1.18 -1.27
N VAL A 42 13.15 0.08 -1.61
CA VAL A 42 11.81 0.60 -1.77
C VAL A 42 11.12 -0.06 -2.96
N ALA A 43 11.84 -0.21 -4.05
CA ALA A 43 11.25 -0.85 -5.23
C ALA A 43 10.81 -2.27 -4.93
N ARG A 44 11.61 -3.02 -4.20
CA ARG A 44 11.24 -4.37 -3.84
C ARG A 44 10.03 -4.39 -2.92
N ALA A 45 9.98 -3.46 -1.99
CA ALA A 45 8.85 -3.37 -1.08
C ALA A 45 7.58 -3.06 -1.84
N ILE A 46 7.65 -2.14 -2.79
CA ILE A 46 6.52 -1.78 -3.61
C ILE A 46 6.04 -3.00 -4.40
N GLN A 47 6.97 -3.75 -4.96
CA GLN A 47 6.60 -4.94 -5.72
C GLN A 47 5.92 -5.98 -4.85
N ARG A 48 6.41 -6.17 -3.63
CA ARG A 48 5.79 -7.13 -2.72
C ARG A 48 4.38 -6.68 -2.34
N VAL A 49 4.24 -5.41 -2.06
CA VAL A 49 2.93 -4.86 -1.69
C VAL A 49 1.97 -4.99 -2.86
N HIS A 50 2.43 -4.69 -4.06
CA HIS A 50 1.60 -4.82 -5.26
C HIS A 50 1.19 -6.26 -5.51
N ALA A 51 2.10 -7.20 -5.30
CA ALA A 51 1.78 -8.61 -5.50
C ALA A 51 0.71 -9.06 -4.51
N ARG A 52 0.85 -8.65 -3.26
CA ARG A 52 -0.14 -9.02 -2.25
C ARG A 52 -1.49 -8.38 -2.54
N ALA A 53 -1.47 -7.15 -3.03
CA ALA A 53 -2.70 -6.48 -3.37
C ALA A 53 -3.42 -7.17 -4.52
N ARG A 54 -2.66 -7.62 -5.52
CA ARG A 54 -3.25 -8.33 -6.64
C ARG A 54 -3.89 -9.62 -6.18
N GLU A 55 -3.21 -10.36 -5.32
CA GLU A 55 -3.76 -11.60 -4.83
C GLU A 55 -4.99 -11.39 -4.00
N PHE A 56 -4.96 -10.39 -3.16
CA PHE A 56 -6.11 -10.05 -2.34
C PHE A 56 -7.30 -9.69 -3.21
N SER A 57 -7.06 -8.89 -4.23
CA SER A 57 -8.11 -8.46 -5.14
C SER A 57 -8.73 -9.63 -5.88
N LYS A 58 -7.90 -10.56 -6.33
CA LYS A 58 -8.40 -11.71 -7.02
C LYS A 58 -9.19 -12.63 -6.10
N ALA A 59 -8.68 -12.87 -4.92
CA ALA A 59 -9.30 -13.77 -3.98
C ALA A 59 -10.63 -13.26 -3.45
N ASN A 60 -10.75 -11.96 -3.35
CA ASN A 60 -11.89 -11.35 -2.68
C ASN A 60 -12.79 -10.51 -3.56
N ARG A 61 -12.53 -10.52 -4.85
CA ARG A 61 -13.33 -9.76 -5.78
C ARG A 61 -13.56 -8.33 -5.35
N VAL A 62 -12.52 -7.59 -5.19
CA VAL A 62 -12.59 -6.22 -4.74
C VAL A 62 -13.20 -5.34 -5.84
N GLY A 63 -14.31 -4.73 -5.55
CA GLY A 63 -14.98 -3.87 -6.50
C GLY A 63 -14.54 -2.42 -6.36
N TYR A 64 -15.16 -1.58 -7.16
CA TYR A 64 -14.81 -0.17 -7.21
C TYR A 64 -14.89 0.52 -5.86
N PHE A 65 -15.99 0.33 -5.15
CA PHE A 65 -16.15 1.01 -3.86
C PHE A 65 -15.16 0.50 -2.82
N GLN A 66 -14.88 -0.79 -2.86
CA GLN A 66 -13.91 -1.33 -1.92
C GLN A 66 -12.52 -0.82 -2.22
N ARG A 67 -12.18 -0.70 -3.50
CA ARG A 67 -10.88 -0.14 -3.86
C ARG A 67 -10.74 1.28 -3.35
N SER A 68 -11.80 2.05 -3.43
CA SER A 68 -11.76 3.42 -2.93
C SER A 68 -11.51 3.45 -1.44
N ARG A 69 -12.16 2.57 -0.70
CA ARG A 69 -11.94 2.51 0.74
C ARG A 69 -10.53 2.07 1.07
N ILE A 70 -10.04 1.09 0.35
CA ILE A 70 -8.69 0.60 0.55
C ILE A 70 -7.70 1.72 0.27
N GLY A 71 -7.89 2.43 -0.82
CA GLY A 71 -6.99 3.52 -1.16
C GLY A 71 -6.97 4.61 -0.11
N ASN A 72 -8.15 4.98 0.35
CA ASN A 72 -8.27 6.02 1.35
C ASN A 72 -7.57 5.63 2.65
N ARG A 73 -7.79 4.39 3.08
CA ARG A 73 -7.17 3.91 4.30
C ARG A 73 -5.66 3.81 4.16
N PHE A 74 -5.21 3.33 3.02
CA PHE A 74 -3.78 3.19 2.76
C PHE A 74 -3.12 4.58 2.79
N LEU A 75 -3.73 5.53 2.11
CA LEU A 75 -3.22 6.89 2.08
C LEU A 75 -3.09 7.47 3.49
N TRP A 76 -4.16 7.35 4.28
CA TRP A 76 -4.12 7.87 5.63
C TRP A 76 -3.12 7.17 6.53
N SER A 77 -2.95 5.86 6.35
CA SER A 77 -1.96 5.14 7.13
C SER A 77 -0.56 5.66 6.83
N LEU A 78 -0.28 5.93 5.57
CA LEU A 78 1.03 6.45 5.20
C LEU A 78 1.22 7.87 5.72
N ARG A 79 0.19 8.67 5.64
CA ARG A 79 0.29 10.04 6.11
C ARG A 79 0.40 10.13 7.62
N ASP A 80 -0.32 9.28 8.32
CA ASP A 80 -0.23 9.25 9.78
C ASP A 80 1.16 8.87 10.22
N ALA A 81 1.86 8.10 9.43
CA ALA A 81 3.22 7.71 9.76
C ALA A 81 4.23 8.80 9.39
N GLY A 82 3.77 9.90 8.84
CA GLY A 82 4.64 11.02 8.52
C GLY A 82 5.13 11.09 7.09
N LEU A 83 4.60 10.26 6.22
CA LEU A 83 5.05 10.26 4.85
C LEU A 83 4.54 11.51 4.14
N ASP A 84 5.39 12.06 3.28
CA ASP A 84 5.03 13.23 2.49
C ASP A 84 3.77 12.95 1.69
N ARG A 85 2.89 13.93 1.62
CA ARG A 85 1.63 13.78 0.95
C ARG A 85 1.73 13.31 -0.49
N ARG A 86 2.61 13.90 -1.25
CA ARG A 86 2.77 13.55 -2.64
C ARG A 86 3.24 12.11 -2.81
N VAL A 87 4.18 11.71 -1.98
CA VAL A 87 4.68 10.34 -2.02
C VAL A 87 3.58 9.37 -1.63
N ALA A 88 2.84 9.70 -0.58
CA ALA A 88 1.74 8.85 -0.13
C ALA A 88 0.68 8.71 -1.21
N GLU A 89 0.37 9.81 -1.90
CA GLU A 89 -0.61 9.76 -2.97
C GLU A 89 -0.13 8.91 -4.14
N ASP A 90 1.12 9.07 -4.52
CA ASP A 90 1.66 8.30 -5.63
C ASP A 90 1.66 6.80 -5.32
N LEU A 91 2.02 6.45 -4.11
CA LEU A 91 2.02 5.05 -3.72
C LEU A 91 0.61 4.48 -3.69
N THR A 92 -0.33 5.28 -3.24
CA THR A 92 -1.72 4.85 -3.19
C THR A 92 -2.28 4.62 -4.60
N VAL A 93 -2.00 5.54 -5.50
CA VAL A 93 -2.47 5.40 -6.88
C VAL A 93 -1.88 4.13 -7.51
N GLY A 94 -0.60 3.89 -7.28
CA GLY A 94 0.03 2.68 -7.81
C GLY A 94 -0.61 1.42 -7.27
N LEU A 95 -0.93 1.40 -5.99
CA LEU A 95 -1.57 0.26 -5.38
C LEU A 95 -2.93 0.00 -6.01
N LEU A 96 -3.73 1.05 -6.17
CA LEU A 96 -5.06 0.90 -6.72
C LEU A 96 -5.03 0.46 -8.19
N GLN A 97 -4.05 0.93 -8.93
CA GLN A 97 -3.89 0.51 -10.30
C GLN A 97 -3.60 -0.98 -10.39
N GLU A 98 -2.76 -1.48 -9.48
CA GLU A 98 -2.46 -2.90 -9.47
C GLU A 98 -3.68 -3.73 -9.11
N MET A 99 -4.49 -3.25 -8.19
CA MET A 99 -5.68 -3.98 -7.80
C MET A 99 -6.73 -3.99 -8.90
N ALA A 100 -6.71 -3.00 -9.74
CA ALA A 100 -7.66 -2.92 -10.84
C ALA A 100 -7.26 -3.77 -12.04
N ARG A 101 -5.93 -4.17 -12.12
CA ARG A 101 -5.51 -4.88 -13.24
C ARG A 101 -5.72 -6.28 -13.00
N HIS A 102 -6.42 -7.01 -13.58
CA HIS A 102 -6.41 -8.43 -13.55
C HIS A 102 -7.41 -9.03 -14.53
#